data_06b81bb2eb8de3fdbbdde365f183297e
#
_entry.id   06b81bb2eb8de3fdbbdde365f183297e
#
_cell.length_a   1.000
_cell.length_b   1.000
_cell.length_c   1.000
_cell.angle_alpha   90.00
_cell.angle_beta   90.00
_cell.angle_gamma   90.00
#
_symmetry.space_group_name_H-M   'P 1'
#
loop_
_entity.id
_entity.type
_entity.pdbx_description
1 polymer ?
#
loop_
_entity_poly.entity_id
_entity_poly.type
_entity_poly.pdbx_seq_one_letter_code
_entity_poly.pdbx_strand_id
1 'polypeptide(L)'
;GTYQAPATQPKNTNRSKLYKGISAVVLGFTVCLLSINSVALLSTQKKLANTIDKVEKQSEALEKSGDNSTDVFSRYFISNYLRDAKTANDFSDNEKLEKNGLSSPSSASSIMLFSKEKKGDKYLMTYVVTYTVDTNTFTNKMSFEIKKSDKAKFGYLVTSDKITLSDYTK
;
A
#
# COMPACT_ATOMS: atom_id res chain seq x y z
N GLY A 1 67.58 -45.72 -36.68
CA GLY A 1 66.28 -45.49 -36.14
C GLY A 1 66.26 -45.52 -34.60
N THR A 2 66.31 -44.40 -33.94
CA THR A 2 66.23 -44.27 -32.47
C THR A 2 64.74 -44.11 -32.05
N TYR A 3 64.25 -45.12 -31.36
CA TYR A 3 62.92 -45.06 -30.75
C TYR A 3 63.00 -44.24 -29.44
N GLN A 4 62.31 -43.14 -29.41
CA GLN A 4 62.07 -42.36 -28.18
C GLN A 4 60.84 -42.88 -27.48
N ALA A 5 60.99 -43.33 -26.23
CA ALA A 5 59.86 -43.75 -25.39
C ALA A 5 58.99 -42.59 -25.02
N PRO A 6 57.63 -42.73 -24.96
CA PRO A 6 56.78 -41.65 -24.57
C PRO A 6 56.90 -41.35 -23.06
N ALA A 7 57.03 -40.07 -22.77
CA ALA A 7 57.12 -39.58 -21.42
C ALA A 7 55.79 -39.86 -20.62
N THR A 8 55.95 -40.58 -19.53
CA THR A 8 54.85 -40.79 -18.55
C THR A 8 54.46 -39.49 -17.90
N GLN A 9 53.22 -39.07 -18.14
CA GLN A 9 52.63 -37.93 -17.43
C GLN A 9 52.47 -38.22 -15.91
N PRO A 10 52.81 -37.31 -15.04
CA PRO A 10 52.62 -37.49 -13.60
C PRO A 10 51.13 -37.55 -13.28
N LYS A 11 50.69 -38.64 -12.66
CA LYS A 11 49.34 -38.79 -12.07
C LYS A 11 49.10 -37.72 -11.02
N ASN A 12 48.20 -36.83 -11.34
CA ASN A 12 47.82 -35.72 -10.46
C ASN A 12 46.88 -36.24 -9.34
N THR A 13 47.48 -36.90 -8.34
CA THR A 13 46.79 -37.52 -7.19
C THR A 13 46.33 -36.50 -6.15
N ASN A 14 46.72 -35.23 -6.28
CA ASN A 14 46.36 -34.21 -5.31
C ASN A 14 44.99 -33.54 -5.55
N ARG A 15 44.46 -33.61 -6.77
CA ARG A 15 43.16 -33.00 -7.08
C ARG A 15 41.98 -33.72 -6.39
N SER A 16 42.01 -35.06 -6.28
CA SER A 16 40.91 -35.80 -5.65
C SER A 16 40.82 -35.58 -4.13
N LYS A 17 41.97 -35.34 -3.45
CA LYS A 17 41.99 -35.03 -2.02
C LYS A 17 41.50 -33.61 -1.75
N LEU A 18 41.78 -32.68 -2.66
CA LEU A 18 41.32 -31.28 -2.55
C LEU A 18 39.78 -31.20 -2.67
N TYR A 19 39.20 -31.92 -3.64
CA TYR A 19 37.73 -31.94 -3.79
C TYR A 19 37.01 -32.63 -2.65
N LYS A 20 37.58 -33.66 -2.04
CA LYS A 20 37.00 -34.31 -0.84
C LYS A 20 37.02 -33.37 0.39
N GLY A 21 38.09 -32.59 0.54
CA GLY A 21 38.20 -31.60 1.60
C GLY A 21 37.19 -30.44 1.44
N ILE A 22 37.03 -29.89 0.25
CA ILE A 22 36.12 -28.82 -0.07
C ILE A 22 34.66 -29.27 0.09
N SER A 23 34.34 -30.50 -0.38
CA SER A 23 32.98 -31.06 -0.19
C SER A 23 32.61 -31.24 1.27
N ALA A 24 33.52 -31.70 2.13
CA ALA A 24 33.28 -31.86 3.56
C ALA A 24 33.07 -30.52 4.25
N VAL A 25 33.80 -29.46 3.89
CA VAL A 25 33.65 -28.11 4.44
C VAL A 25 32.32 -27.50 4.01
N VAL A 26 31.90 -27.63 2.75
CA VAL A 26 30.61 -27.12 2.26
C VAL A 26 29.45 -27.85 2.93
N LEU A 27 29.52 -29.18 3.07
CA LEU A 27 28.50 -29.96 3.80
C LEU A 27 28.43 -29.56 5.27
N GLY A 28 29.55 -29.34 5.94
CA GLY A 28 29.61 -28.89 7.33
C GLY A 28 28.98 -27.50 7.52
N PHE A 29 29.24 -26.59 6.57
CA PHE A 29 28.69 -25.23 6.61
C PHE A 29 27.16 -25.21 6.39
N THR A 30 26.67 -26.05 5.45
CA THR A 30 25.23 -26.17 5.18
C THR A 30 24.47 -26.77 6.37
N VAL A 31 25.04 -27.77 7.05
CA VAL A 31 24.45 -28.37 8.25
C VAL A 31 24.44 -27.37 9.41
N CYS A 32 25.50 -26.57 9.59
CA CYS A 32 25.52 -25.51 10.60
C CYS A 32 24.48 -24.43 10.34
N LEU A 33 24.30 -23.99 9.08
CA LEU A 33 23.28 -23.00 8.72
C LEU A 33 21.86 -23.53 8.95
N LEU A 34 21.57 -24.79 8.66
CA LEU A 34 20.30 -25.44 8.93
C LEU A 34 20.05 -25.62 10.43
N SER A 35 21.09 -25.90 11.23
CA SER A 35 21.00 -26.05 12.67
C SER A 35 20.69 -24.70 13.37
N ILE A 36 21.30 -23.61 12.91
CA ILE A 36 21.03 -22.26 13.46
C ILE A 36 19.57 -21.86 13.18
N ASN A 37 19.04 -22.18 11.99
CA ASN A 37 17.64 -21.94 11.68
C ASN A 37 16.68 -22.78 12.51
N SER A 38 17.03 -24.03 12.84
CA SER A 38 16.19 -24.96 13.63
C SER A 38 16.14 -24.57 15.10
N VAL A 39 17.23 -24.09 15.69
CA VAL A 39 17.27 -23.62 17.08
C VAL A 39 16.54 -22.29 17.24
N ALA A 40 16.60 -21.39 16.24
CA ALA A 40 15.83 -20.16 16.20
C ALA A 40 14.32 -20.43 16.13
N LEU A 41 13.86 -21.50 15.46
CA LEU A 41 12.45 -21.92 15.38
C LEU A 41 11.89 -22.47 16.70
N LEU A 42 12.68 -23.16 17.52
CA LEU A 42 12.23 -23.78 18.78
C LEU A 42 12.14 -22.78 19.94
N SER A 43 12.96 -21.72 19.98
CA SER A 43 12.90 -20.66 21.00
C SER A 43 11.88 -19.58 20.71
N THR A 44 11.25 -19.57 19.53
CA THR A 44 10.40 -18.50 19.02
C THR A 44 8.91 -18.77 19.06
N GLN A 45 8.43 -19.91 19.56
CA GLN A 45 6.98 -20.16 19.61
C GLN A 45 6.23 -19.17 20.53
N LYS A 46 6.85 -18.68 21.61
CA LYS A 46 6.30 -17.58 22.43
C LYS A 46 6.51 -16.18 21.80
N LYS A 47 7.55 -15.99 20.99
CA LYS A 47 7.77 -14.74 20.24
C LYS A 47 6.97 -14.69 18.95
N LEU A 48 6.60 -15.83 18.35
CA LEU A 48 5.83 -15.90 17.12
C LEU A 48 4.41 -15.34 17.29
N ALA A 49 3.72 -15.64 18.40
CA ALA A 49 2.41 -15.06 18.70
C ALA A 49 2.47 -13.52 18.81
N ASN A 50 3.50 -12.99 19.51
CA ASN A 50 3.72 -11.53 19.60
C ASN A 50 4.22 -10.90 18.29
N THR A 51 4.84 -11.69 17.40
CA THR A 51 5.31 -11.20 16.08
C THR A 51 4.19 -11.25 15.06
N ILE A 52 3.28 -12.20 15.12
CA ILE A 52 2.07 -12.24 14.29
C ILE A 52 1.18 -11.04 14.62
N ASP A 53 0.93 -10.73 15.90
CA ASP A 53 0.21 -9.52 16.32
C ASP A 53 0.90 -8.23 15.85
N LYS A 54 2.24 -8.18 15.84
CA LYS A 54 3.00 -7.04 15.31
C LYS A 54 2.96 -6.97 13.79
N VAL A 55 3.00 -8.10 13.09
CA VAL A 55 2.92 -8.18 11.63
C VAL A 55 1.51 -7.87 11.16
N GLU A 56 0.48 -8.31 11.88
CA GLU A 56 -0.90 -7.94 11.60
C GLU A 56 -1.14 -6.43 11.81
N LYS A 57 -0.65 -5.86 12.92
CA LYS A 57 -0.68 -4.41 13.15
C LYS A 57 0.20 -3.61 12.18
N GLN A 58 1.34 -4.17 11.72
CA GLN A 58 2.17 -3.56 10.68
C GLN A 58 1.57 -3.72 9.29
N SER A 59 0.89 -4.83 8.98
CA SER A 59 0.17 -4.96 7.70
C SER A 59 -1.07 -4.06 7.68
N GLU A 60 -1.80 -3.88 8.79
CA GLU A 60 -2.84 -2.85 8.91
C GLU A 60 -2.28 -1.43 8.80
N ALA A 61 -1.08 -1.16 9.32
CA ALA A 61 -0.40 0.12 9.18
C ALA A 61 0.16 0.33 7.76
N LEU A 62 0.62 -0.74 7.08
CA LEU A 62 1.05 -0.73 5.68
C LEU A 62 -0.14 -0.66 4.72
N GLU A 63 -1.27 -1.29 5.02
CA GLU A 63 -2.53 -1.06 4.32
C GLU A 63 -3.02 0.39 4.52
N LYS A 64 -2.80 0.98 5.71
CA LYS A 64 -3.08 2.39 5.96
C LYS A 64 -2.13 3.35 5.23
N SER A 65 -0.87 2.97 4.99
CA SER A 65 0.13 3.83 4.36
C SER A 65 0.39 3.52 2.88
N GLY A 66 0.01 2.35 2.39
CA GLY A 66 0.35 1.87 1.04
C GLY A 66 -0.76 2.02 0.00
N ASP A 67 -2.02 2.08 0.40
CA ASP A 67 -3.13 2.26 -0.54
C ASP A 67 -3.58 3.73 -0.58
N ASN A 68 -2.87 4.51 -1.38
CA ASN A 68 -3.23 5.89 -1.69
C ASN A 68 -4.42 5.99 -2.67
N SER A 69 -4.97 4.87 -3.15
CA SER A 69 -6.03 4.89 -4.16
C SER A 69 -7.30 5.60 -3.66
N THR A 70 -7.66 5.41 -2.38
CA THR A 70 -8.78 6.13 -1.76
C THR A 70 -8.54 7.63 -1.69
N ASP A 71 -7.31 8.06 -1.39
CA ASP A 71 -6.93 9.48 -1.32
C ASP A 71 -6.91 10.11 -2.71
N VAL A 72 -6.32 9.45 -3.69
CA VAL A 72 -6.30 9.91 -5.09
C VAL A 72 -7.71 10.05 -5.64
N PHE A 73 -8.57 9.03 -5.46
CA PHE A 73 -9.97 9.08 -5.85
C PHE A 73 -10.71 10.26 -5.19
N SER A 74 -10.56 10.42 -3.89
CA SER A 74 -11.26 11.43 -3.11
C SER A 74 -10.86 12.86 -3.50
N ARG A 75 -9.57 13.12 -3.72
CA ARG A 75 -9.09 14.43 -4.21
C ARG A 75 -9.61 14.74 -5.61
N TYR A 76 -9.61 13.73 -6.49
CA TYR A 76 -10.14 13.87 -7.82
C TYR A 76 -11.65 14.14 -7.81
N PHE A 77 -12.41 13.43 -6.95
CA PHE A 77 -13.82 13.67 -6.72
C PHE A 77 -14.08 15.10 -6.21
N ILE A 78 -13.42 15.54 -5.12
CA ILE A 78 -13.60 16.88 -4.56
C ILE A 78 -13.36 17.97 -5.61
N SER A 79 -12.26 17.89 -6.35
CA SER A 79 -11.89 18.87 -7.36
C SER A 79 -12.95 19.02 -8.46
N ASN A 80 -13.51 17.89 -8.92
CA ASN A 80 -14.52 17.90 -9.96
C ASN A 80 -15.88 18.36 -9.42
N TYR A 81 -16.27 17.84 -8.25
CA TYR A 81 -17.54 18.17 -7.61
C TYR A 81 -17.69 19.65 -7.25
N LEU A 82 -16.62 20.28 -6.76
CA LEU A 82 -16.62 21.73 -6.48
C LEU A 82 -16.75 22.55 -7.74
N ARG A 83 -16.15 22.12 -8.83
CA ARG A 83 -16.20 22.82 -10.11
C ARG A 83 -17.56 22.69 -10.79
N ASP A 84 -18.15 21.50 -10.76
CA ASP A 84 -19.46 21.22 -11.33
C ASP A 84 -20.07 19.99 -10.61
N ALA A 85 -21.14 20.22 -9.83
CA ALA A 85 -21.81 19.17 -9.08
C ALA A 85 -22.40 18.05 -9.96
N LYS A 86 -22.68 18.31 -11.25
CA LYS A 86 -23.15 17.31 -12.20
C LYS A 86 -22.13 16.18 -12.41
N THR A 87 -20.84 16.48 -12.21
CA THR A 87 -19.80 15.45 -12.29
C THR A 87 -19.93 14.38 -11.22
N ALA A 88 -20.75 14.62 -10.15
CA ALA A 88 -21.06 13.62 -9.12
C ALA A 88 -21.57 12.30 -9.71
N ASN A 89 -22.27 12.34 -10.86
CA ASN A 89 -22.78 11.14 -11.54
C ASN A 89 -21.66 10.21 -12.05
N ASP A 90 -20.46 10.72 -12.27
CA ASP A 90 -19.27 9.91 -12.60
C ASP A 90 -18.67 9.20 -11.37
N PHE A 91 -19.01 9.66 -10.17
CA PHE A 91 -18.40 9.21 -8.89
C PHE A 91 -19.40 8.52 -7.96
N SER A 92 -20.70 8.55 -8.27
CA SER A 92 -21.75 8.02 -7.40
C SER A 92 -22.92 7.51 -8.22
N ASP A 93 -23.53 6.44 -7.76
CA ASP A 93 -24.83 5.97 -8.28
C ASP A 93 -26.01 6.71 -7.61
N ASN A 94 -25.75 7.71 -6.78
CA ASN A 94 -26.71 8.43 -5.98
C ASN A 94 -26.97 9.83 -6.53
N GLU A 95 -28.11 10.03 -7.20
CA GLU A 95 -28.52 11.31 -7.76
C GLU A 95 -28.67 12.44 -6.74
N LYS A 96 -28.84 12.11 -5.45
CA LYS A 96 -28.95 13.12 -4.38
C LYS A 96 -27.65 13.92 -4.20
N LEU A 97 -26.50 13.30 -4.49
CA LEU A 97 -25.21 13.95 -4.37
C LEU A 97 -25.09 15.15 -5.32
N GLU A 98 -25.57 15.03 -6.55
CA GLU A 98 -25.64 16.14 -7.51
C GLU A 98 -26.59 17.24 -7.01
N LYS A 99 -27.79 16.85 -6.56
CA LYS A 99 -28.83 17.80 -6.10
C LYS A 99 -28.41 18.58 -4.85
N ASN A 100 -27.55 18.00 -4.03
CA ASN A 100 -27.02 18.63 -2.81
C ASN A 100 -25.67 19.36 -3.03
N GLY A 101 -25.28 19.57 -4.27
CA GLY A 101 -24.06 20.27 -4.63
C GLY A 101 -24.07 21.77 -4.30
N LEU A 102 -22.91 22.40 -4.44
CA LEU A 102 -22.80 23.84 -4.31
C LEU A 102 -23.56 24.53 -5.43
N SER A 103 -24.26 25.61 -5.08
CA SER A 103 -25.06 26.38 -6.04
C SER A 103 -24.23 27.16 -7.07
N SER A 104 -22.96 27.43 -6.76
CA SER A 104 -22.03 28.11 -7.64
C SER A 104 -20.77 27.29 -7.85
N PRO A 105 -20.21 27.25 -9.07
CA PRO A 105 -18.94 26.63 -9.34
C PRO A 105 -17.85 27.23 -8.46
N SER A 106 -16.97 26.37 -7.96
CA SER A 106 -15.83 26.77 -7.15
C SER A 106 -14.58 26.02 -7.56
N SER A 107 -13.42 26.54 -7.21
CA SER A 107 -12.15 25.86 -7.46
C SER A 107 -11.39 25.68 -6.15
N ALA A 108 -10.93 24.43 -5.93
CA ALA A 108 -10.10 24.14 -4.78
C ALA A 108 -8.66 24.61 -5.06
N SER A 109 -8.11 25.38 -4.12
CA SER A 109 -6.70 25.77 -4.09
C SER A 109 -5.86 24.82 -3.23
N SER A 110 -6.46 24.13 -2.27
CA SER A 110 -5.81 23.14 -1.42
C SER A 110 -6.78 22.05 -1.01
N ILE A 111 -6.33 20.80 -1.05
CA ILE A 111 -7.08 19.63 -0.58
C ILE A 111 -6.11 18.79 0.26
N MET A 112 -6.29 18.76 1.58
CA MET A 112 -5.43 18.02 2.51
C MET A 112 -6.24 16.94 3.22
N LEU A 113 -5.75 15.69 3.22
CA LEU A 113 -6.37 14.62 3.98
C LEU A 113 -6.27 14.94 5.49
N PHE A 114 -7.41 14.99 6.16
CA PHE A 114 -7.50 15.18 7.61
C PHE A 114 -7.63 13.83 8.33
N SER A 115 -8.56 12.98 7.90
CA SER A 115 -8.73 11.63 8.44
C SER A 115 -9.31 10.66 7.41
N LYS A 116 -8.97 9.39 7.60
CA LYS A 116 -9.53 8.25 6.87
C LYS A 116 -9.93 7.20 7.90
N GLU A 117 -11.21 6.89 8.00
CA GLU A 117 -11.74 5.91 8.93
C GLU A 117 -12.42 4.78 8.15
N LYS A 118 -12.04 3.53 8.43
CA LYS A 118 -12.71 2.36 7.85
C LYS A 118 -13.96 2.03 8.64
N LYS A 119 -15.11 1.95 7.99
CA LYS A 119 -16.42 1.59 8.55
C LYS A 119 -17.02 0.43 7.76
N GLY A 120 -16.72 -0.80 8.17
CA GLY A 120 -17.12 -2.00 7.44
C GLY A 120 -16.46 -2.07 6.06
N ASP A 121 -17.27 -2.06 4.99
CA ASP A 121 -16.84 -2.06 3.59
C ASP A 121 -16.68 -0.65 2.98
N LYS A 122 -16.88 0.40 3.80
CA LYS A 122 -16.77 1.79 3.41
C LYS A 122 -15.61 2.48 4.11
N TYR A 123 -15.22 3.64 3.60
CA TYR A 123 -14.28 4.56 4.22
C TYR A 123 -14.95 5.92 4.39
N LEU A 124 -14.93 6.46 5.61
CA LEU A 124 -15.24 7.86 5.85
C LEU A 124 -13.98 8.67 5.60
N MET A 125 -14.03 9.53 4.60
CA MET A 125 -12.93 10.40 4.20
C MET A 125 -13.25 11.83 4.66
N THR A 126 -12.30 12.47 5.33
CA THR A 126 -12.40 13.88 5.76
C THR A 126 -11.19 14.64 5.23
N TYR A 127 -11.45 15.75 4.58
CA TYR A 127 -10.44 16.64 4.01
C TYR A 127 -10.60 18.05 4.55
N VAL A 128 -9.48 18.74 4.74
CA VAL A 128 -9.47 20.20 4.85
C VAL A 128 -9.31 20.75 3.45
N VAL A 129 -10.28 21.51 2.99
CA VAL A 129 -10.34 22.05 1.64
C VAL A 129 -10.43 23.56 1.69
N THR A 130 -9.49 24.21 1.01
CA THR A 130 -9.55 25.65 0.73
C THR A 130 -10.05 25.84 -0.69
N TYR A 131 -11.14 26.57 -0.85
CA TYR A 131 -11.78 26.78 -2.15
C TYR A 131 -12.36 28.18 -2.25
N THR A 132 -12.53 28.65 -3.48
CA THR A 132 -13.05 29.98 -3.78
C THR A 132 -14.38 29.87 -4.50
N VAL A 133 -15.39 30.56 -4.01
CA VAL A 133 -16.70 30.75 -4.64
C VAL A 133 -16.80 32.23 -4.97
N ASP A 134 -16.95 32.58 -6.24
CA ASP A 134 -16.87 33.95 -6.75
C ASP A 134 -15.56 34.62 -6.31
N THR A 135 -15.59 35.53 -5.35
CA THR A 135 -14.41 36.24 -4.83
C THR A 135 -14.06 35.84 -3.39
N ASN A 136 -14.87 34.97 -2.76
CA ASN A 136 -14.71 34.60 -1.37
C ASN A 136 -13.98 33.27 -1.21
N THR A 137 -12.99 33.26 -0.36
CA THR A 137 -12.22 32.04 -0.05
C THR A 137 -12.72 31.44 1.28
N PHE A 138 -12.94 30.13 1.24
CA PHE A 138 -13.41 29.34 2.39
C PHE A 138 -12.41 28.23 2.68
N THR A 139 -12.28 27.87 3.96
CA THR A 139 -11.53 26.67 4.38
C THR A 139 -12.42 25.85 5.31
N ASN A 140 -12.85 24.68 4.85
CA ASN A 140 -13.78 23.84 5.56
C ASN A 140 -13.27 22.39 5.63
N LYS A 141 -13.72 21.64 6.64
CA LYS A 141 -13.67 20.19 6.61
C LYS A 141 -14.80 19.68 5.72
N MET A 142 -14.45 18.84 4.76
CA MET A 142 -15.37 18.12 3.87
C MET A 142 -15.31 16.64 4.17
N SER A 143 -16.45 16.04 4.55
CA SER A 143 -16.54 14.61 4.88
C SER A 143 -17.57 13.92 4.01
N PHE A 144 -17.22 12.72 3.52
CA PHE A 144 -18.09 11.86 2.73
C PHE A 144 -17.62 10.40 2.83
N GLU A 145 -18.52 9.47 2.56
CA GLU A 145 -18.22 8.05 2.54
C GLU A 145 -17.94 7.57 1.12
N ILE A 146 -16.95 6.68 0.98
CA ILE A 146 -16.65 5.97 -0.26
C ILE A 146 -16.64 4.47 -0.05
N LYS A 147 -16.94 3.71 -1.11
CA LYS A 147 -16.90 2.26 -1.14
C LYS A 147 -16.13 1.80 -2.37
N LYS A 148 -15.32 0.74 -2.23
CA LYS A 148 -14.67 0.10 -3.37
C LYS A 148 -15.72 -0.54 -4.28
N SER A 149 -15.60 -0.37 -5.58
CA SER A 149 -16.48 -0.95 -6.57
C SER A 149 -15.73 -1.24 -7.87
N ASP A 150 -15.63 -2.52 -8.21
CA ASP A 150 -14.93 -2.95 -9.44
C ASP A 150 -15.69 -2.55 -10.72
N LYS A 151 -16.96 -2.18 -10.59
CA LYS A 151 -17.79 -1.69 -11.70
C LYS A 151 -17.72 -0.18 -11.88
N ALA A 152 -17.20 0.53 -10.89
CA ALA A 152 -17.10 1.99 -10.94
C ALA A 152 -15.96 2.42 -11.86
N LYS A 153 -16.16 3.52 -12.60
CA LYS A 153 -15.19 4.12 -13.53
C LYS A 153 -13.81 4.35 -12.91
N PHE A 154 -13.77 4.68 -11.62
CA PHE A 154 -12.54 5.00 -10.90
C PHE A 154 -12.23 4.01 -9.75
N GLY A 155 -12.87 2.83 -9.72
CA GLY A 155 -12.64 1.81 -8.71
C GLY A 155 -13.32 2.04 -7.36
N TYR A 156 -13.93 3.22 -7.16
CA TYR A 156 -14.68 3.61 -5.95
C TYR A 156 -15.95 4.36 -6.31
N LEU A 157 -16.92 4.34 -5.39
CA LEU A 157 -18.14 5.14 -5.45
C LEU A 157 -18.31 5.94 -4.17
N VAL A 158 -18.73 7.19 -4.30
CA VAL A 158 -19.22 8.00 -3.18
C VAL A 158 -20.62 7.52 -2.82
N THR A 159 -20.81 7.13 -1.56
CA THR A 159 -22.09 6.57 -1.06
C THR A 159 -22.89 7.56 -0.21
N SER A 160 -22.33 8.73 0.09
CA SER A 160 -23.03 9.80 0.81
C SER A 160 -24.03 10.50 -0.07
N ASP A 161 -25.15 10.92 0.52
CA ASP A 161 -26.18 11.75 -0.13
C ASP A 161 -25.72 13.21 -0.35
N LYS A 162 -24.73 13.65 0.44
CA LYS A 162 -24.14 14.99 0.39
C LYS A 162 -22.72 14.99 0.98
N ILE A 163 -21.91 15.97 0.63
CA ILE A 163 -20.69 16.28 1.38
C ILE A 163 -21.08 17.04 2.66
N THR A 164 -20.62 16.53 3.81
CA THR A 164 -20.79 17.24 5.07
C THR A 164 -19.71 18.32 5.18
N LEU A 165 -20.13 19.56 5.35
CA LEU A 165 -19.25 20.72 5.57
C LEU A 165 -19.24 21.08 7.05
N SER A 166 -18.08 21.33 7.60
CA SER A 166 -17.89 21.86 8.95
C SER A 166 -16.72 22.84 8.98
N ASP A 167 -16.77 23.78 9.95
CA ASP A 167 -15.68 24.73 10.11
C ASP A 167 -14.38 24.00 10.46
N TYR A 168 -13.29 24.48 9.90
CA TYR A 168 -11.96 23.91 10.17
C TYR A 168 -11.51 24.15 11.62
N THR A 169 -11.92 25.26 12.20
CA THR A 169 -11.49 25.75 13.53
C THR A 169 -12.26 25.16 14.71
N LYS A 170 -13.20 24.24 14.48
CA LYS A 170 -13.99 23.59 15.54
C LYS A 170 -13.70 22.10 15.64
#